data_c1b3bef1d2a350f4a02b304b4b285ac7
#
_entry.id   c1b3bef1d2a350f4a02b304b4b285ac7
#
_cell.length_a   1.000
_cell.length_b   1.000
_cell.length_c   1.000
_cell.angle_alpha   90.00
_cell.angle_beta   90.00
_cell.angle_gamma   90.00
#
_symmetry.space_group_name_H-M   'P 1'
#
loop_
_entity.id
_entity.type
_entity.pdbx_description
1 polymer ?
#
loop_
_entity_poly.entity_id
_entity_poly.type
_entity_poly.pdbx_seq_one_letter_code
_entity_poly.pdbx_strand_id
1 'polypeptide(L)'
;MTQTTTYTVGEAAVRSGFSVDTLRYYERLGLLEPVDRSAGQQRRYREADLDWLGFVSCLRGTGMPVREMREVAELVREGDHTIPQRIAVLEAHADRVRQRIRELTEQLDAVDHKVAYYRGVLADSTTGKDR
;
A
#
# COMPACT_ATOMS: atom_id res chain seq x y z
N MET A 1 15.82 16.69 -27.53
CA MET A 1 14.61 15.88 -27.32
C MET A 1 14.86 14.86 -26.23
N THR A 2 14.10 14.98 -25.18
CA THR A 2 14.18 13.99 -24.11
C THR A 2 13.37 12.76 -24.54
N GLN A 3 14.07 11.64 -24.69
CA GLN A 3 13.38 10.36 -24.90
C GLN A 3 12.88 9.88 -23.54
N THR A 4 11.58 9.68 -23.46
CA THR A 4 11.00 9.12 -22.24
C THR A 4 11.37 7.63 -22.20
N THR A 5 12.08 7.23 -21.15
CA THR A 5 12.40 5.83 -20.93
C THR A 5 11.13 5.09 -20.58
N THR A 6 10.86 4.02 -21.30
CA THR A 6 9.72 3.15 -21.00
C THR A 6 10.19 1.74 -20.75
N TYR A 7 9.34 0.97 -20.09
CA TYR A 7 9.65 -0.39 -19.66
C TYR A 7 8.58 -1.35 -20.16
N THR A 8 9.00 -2.54 -20.53
CA THR A 8 8.05 -3.63 -20.82
C THR A 8 7.40 -4.06 -19.48
N VAL A 9 6.33 -4.85 -19.56
CA VAL A 9 5.69 -5.36 -18.35
C VAL A 9 6.67 -6.19 -17.50
N GLY A 10 7.55 -6.96 -18.15
CA GLY A 10 8.57 -7.73 -17.44
C GLY A 10 9.59 -6.84 -16.74
N GLU A 11 10.08 -5.82 -17.44
CA GLU A 11 11.01 -4.85 -16.86
C GLU A 11 10.37 -4.07 -15.72
N ALA A 12 9.11 -3.66 -15.90
CA ALA A 12 8.35 -2.95 -14.87
C ALA A 12 8.16 -3.83 -13.64
N ALA A 13 7.89 -5.12 -13.82
CA ALA A 13 7.77 -6.06 -12.72
C ALA A 13 9.06 -6.14 -11.91
N VAL A 14 10.20 -6.25 -12.58
CA VAL A 14 11.50 -6.31 -11.90
C VAL A 14 11.77 -5.02 -11.11
N ARG A 15 11.53 -3.85 -11.73
CA ARG A 15 11.81 -2.57 -11.09
C ARG A 15 10.87 -2.25 -9.93
N SER A 16 9.60 -2.63 -10.06
CA SER A 16 8.58 -2.34 -9.05
C SER A 16 8.53 -3.36 -7.92
N GLY A 17 9.06 -4.55 -8.14
CA GLY A 17 8.93 -5.65 -7.20
C GLY A 17 7.59 -6.37 -7.28
N PHE A 18 6.70 -5.95 -8.17
CA PHE A 18 5.42 -6.62 -8.39
C PHE A 18 5.56 -7.72 -9.44
N SER A 19 4.70 -8.73 -9.38
CA SER A 19 4.62 -9.72 -10.44
C SER A 19 3.89 -9.14 -11.65
N VAL A 20 4.13 -9.74 -12.83
CA VAL A 20 3.40 -9.37 -14.04
C VAL A 20 1.89 -9.51 -13.83
N ASP A 21 1.48 -10.58 -13.16
CA ASP A 21 0.07 -10.83 -12.88
C ASP A 21 -0.54 -9.73 -12.01
N THR A 22 0.19 -9.24 -11.02
CA THR A 22 -0.25 -8.14 -10.16
C THR A 22 -0.39 -6.85 -10.96
N LEU A 23 0.56 -6.55 -11.84
CA LEU A 23 0.49 -5.37 -12.70
C LEU A 23 -0.75 -5.41 -13.61
N ARG A 24 -1.02 -6.57 -14.21
CA ARG A 24 -2.21 -6.77 -15.04
C ARG A 24 -3.49 -6.64 -14.23
N TYR A 25 -3.48 -7.16 -13.00
CA TYR A 25 -4.61 -7.05 -12.09
C TYR A 25 -4.92 -5.59 -11.77
N TYR A 26 -3.90 -4.79 -11.46
CA TYR A 26 -4.10 -3.37 -11.20
C TYR A 26 -4.62 -2.61 -12.41
N GLU A 27 -4.18 -2.97 -13.61
CA GLU A 27 -4.74 -2.40 -14.83
C GLU A 27 -6.22 -2.72 -15.00
N ARG A 28 -6.60 -3.99 -14.76
CA ARG A 28 -8.00 -4.40 -14.84
C ARG A 28 -8.88 -3.68 -13.82
N LEU A 29 -8.32 -3.38 -12.66
CA LEU A 29 -9.03 -2.63 -11.62
C LEU A 29 -9.13 -1.14 -11.91
N GLY A 30 -8.47 -0.66 -12.96
CA GLY A 30 -8.45 0.77 -13.27
C GLY A 30 -7.51 1.58 -12.41
N LEU A 31 -6.61 0.94 -11.68
CA LEU A 31 -5.65 1.61 -10.81
C LEU A 31 -4.41 2.08 -11.55
N LEU A 32 -4.15 1.49 -12.70
CA LEU A 32 -3.00 1.80 -13.54
C LEU A 32 -3.48 1.97 -14.97
N GLU A 33 -3.24 3.13 -15.55
CA GLU A 33 -3.57 3.33 -16.94
C GLU A 33 -2.60 2.55 -17.83
N PRO A 34 -3.13 1.81 -18.81
CA PRO A 34 -2.27 1.23 -19.82
C PRO A 34 -1.62 2.36 -20.60
N VAL A 35 -0.33 2.47 -20.47
CA VAL A 35 0.43 3.49 -21.15
C VAL A 35 0.70 3.02 -22.57
N ASP A 36 1.18 3.90 -23.38
CA ASP A 36 1.47 3.72 -24.80
C ASP A 36 1.87 2.30 -25.17
N ARG A 37 1.15 1.75 -26.13
CA ARG A 37 1.51 0.46 -26.70
C ARG A 37 2.57 0.67 -27.76
N SER A 38 3.60 -0.16 -27.73
CA SER A 38 4.62 -0.19 -28.76
C SER A 38 3.99 -0.63 -30.09
N ALA A 39 4.77 -0.56 -31.18
CA ALA A 39 4.33 -1.00 -32.49
C ALA A 39 3.83 -2.46 -32.50
N GLY A 40 4.31 -3.31 -31.59
CA GLY A 40 3.81 -4.68 -31.39
C GLY A 40 2.65 -4.79 -30.43
N GLN A 41 2.01 -3.70 -30.07
CA GLN A 41 0.89 -3.61 -29.14
C GLN A 41 1.22 -4.08 -27.71
N GLN A 42 2.49 -4.12 -27.36
CA GLN A 42 2.91 -4.41 -26.00
C GLN A 42 2.77 -3.16 -25.15
N ARG A 43 2.32 -3.34 -23.91
CA ARG A 43 2.19 -2.25 -22.96
C ARG A 43 3.54 -1.74 -22.53
N ARG A 44 3.67 -0.41 -22.42
CA ARG A 44 4.88 0.24 -21.98
C ARG A 44 4.57 1.04 -20.71
N TYR A 45 5.46 0.95 -19.75
CA TYR A 45 5.34 1.64 -18.46
C TYR A 45 6.38 2.73 -18.37
N ARG A 46 6.00 3.86 -17.78
CA ARG A 46 6.90 4.99 -17.55
C ARG A 46 7.33 5.00 -16.08
N GLU A 47 8.39 5.73 -15.78
CA GLU A 47 8.87 5.90 -14.39
C GLU A 47 7.75 6.41 -13.48
N ALA A 48 6.94 7.36 -13.98
CA ALA A 48 5.79 7.88 -13.22
C ALA A 48 4.79 6.78 -12.87
N ASP A 49 4.60 5.81 -13.75
CA ASP A 49 3.71 4.67 -13.49
C ASP A 49 4.26 3.79 -12.36
N LEU A 50 5.58 3.61 -12.33
CA LEU A 50 6.23 2.81 -11.29
C LEU A 50 6.15 3.51 -9.93
N ASP A 51 6.30 4.84 -9.90
CA ASP A 51 6.12 5.63 -8.69
C ASP A 51 4.69 5.53 -8.18
N TRP A 52 3.72 5.62 -9.08
CA TRP A 52 2.30 5.47 -8.76
C TRP A 52 2.01 4.09 -8.19
N LEU A 53 2.59 3.04 -8.76
CA LEU A 53 2.44 1.67 -8.25
C LEU A 53 2.95 1.54 -6.82
N GLY A 54 4.07 2.20 -6.50
CA GLY A 54 4.58 2.23 -5.13
C GLY A 54 3.56 2.83 -4.16
N PHE A 55 2.92 3.93 -4.56
CA PHE A 55 1.89 4.57 -3.75
C PHE A 55 0.64 3.70 -3.63
N VAL A 56 0.19 3.08 -4.71
CA VAL A 56 -0.96 2.16 -4.69
C VAL A 56 -0.69 0.99 -3.74
N SER A 57 0.53 0.46 -3.76
CA SER A 57 0.93 -0.60 -2.85
C SER A 57 0.84 -0.15 -1.39
N CYS A 58 1.26 1.08 -1.10
CA CYS A 58 1.15 1.68 0.22
C CYS A 58 -0.32 1.79 0.66
N LEU A 59 -1.19 2.29 -0.21
CA LEU A 59 -2.62 2.40 0.08
C LEU A 59 -3.23 1.03 0.38
N ARG A 60 -2.88 0.04 -0.43
CA ARG A 60 -3.33 -1.33 -0.23
C ARG A 60 -2.85 -1.88 1.10
N GLY A 61 -1.56 -1.68 1.42
CA GLY A 61 -0.96 -2.15 2.67
C GLY A 61 -1.59 -1.55 3.91
N THR A 62 -2.10 -0.32 3.81
CA THR A 62 -2.78 0.35 4.91
C THR A 62 -4.29 0.12 4.92
N GLY A 63 -4.79 -0.73 4.03
CA GLY A 63 -6.18 -1.18 4.06
C GLY A 63 -7.18 -0.29 3.32
N MET A 64 -6.72 0.55 2.39
CA MET A 64 -7.67 1.34 1.60
C MET A 64 -8.49 0.41 0.70
N PRO A 65 -9.82 0.51 0.71
CA PRO A 65 -10.64 -0.29 -0.20
C PRO A 65 -10.34 0.01 -1.67
N VAL A 66 -10.46 -1.00 -2.54
CA VAL A 66 -10.22 -0.85 -3.98
C VAL A 66 -11.07 0.28 -4.56
N ARG A 67 -12.32 0.40 -4.11
CA ARG A 67 -13.23 1.47 -4.55
C ARG A 67 -12.62 2.86 -4.35
N GLU A 68 -12.01 3.09 -3.18
CA GLU A 68 -11.37 4.38 -2.88
C GLU A 68 -10.09 4.56 -3.69
N MET A 69 -9.31 3.50 -3.88
CA MET A 69 -8.12 3.56 -4.73
C MET A 69 -8.48 3.95 -6.16
N ARG A 70 -9.57 3.40 -6.69
CA ARG A 70 -10.08 3.77 -8.02
C ARG A 70 -10.49 5.24 -8.08
N GLU A 71 -11.13 5.72 -7.02
CA GLU A 71 -11.53 7.12 -6.92
C GLU A 71 -10.32 8.05 -7.04
N VAL A 72 -9.26 7.76 -6.30
CA VAL A 72 -8.02 8.53 -6.38
C VAL A 72 -7.43 8.46 -7.79
N ALA A 73 -7.39 7.27 -8.38
CA ALA A 73 -6.85 7.09 -9.73
C ALA A 73 -7.62 7.89 -10.77
N GLU A 74 -8.95 7.90 -10.66
CA GLU A 74 -9.80 8.67 -11.57
C GLU A 74 -9.58 10.19 -11.41
N LEU A 75 -9.46 10.65 -10.17
CA LEU A 75 -9.18 12.06 -9.91
C LEU A 75 -7.83 12.47 -10.51
N VAL A 76 -6.83 11.62 -10.41
CA VAL A 76 -5.52 11.88 -11.02
C VAL A 76 -5.65 12.02 -12.54
N ARG A 77 -6.45 11.16 -13.18
CA ARG A 77 -6.67 11.22 -14.63
C ARG A 77 -7.41 12.48 -15.07
N GLU A 78 -8.30 12.98 -14.23
CA GLU A 78 -9.06 14.19 -14.55
C GLU A 78 -8.17 15.44 -14.59
N GLY A 79 -7.05 15.43 -13.88
CA GLY A 79 -6.09 16.52 -13.89
C GLY A 79 -5.90 17.19 -12.54
N ASP A 80 -4.98 18.15 -12.51
CA ASP A 80 -4.53 18.79 -11.26
C ASP A 80 -5.60 19.61 -10.56
N HIS A 81 -6.67 19.99 -11.27
CA HIS A 81 -7.78 20.71 -10.63
C HIS A 81 -8.49 19.85 -9.58
N THR A 82 -8.24 18.53 -9.57
CA THR A 82 -8.81 17.61 -8.59
C THR A 82 -7.96 17.43 -7.34
N ILE A 83 -6.81 18.11 -7.24
CA ILE A 83 -5.93 17.97 -6.08
C ILE A 83 -6.67 18.19 -4.75
N PRO A 84 -7.54 19.18 -4.60
CA PRO A 84 -8.29 19.32 -3.34
C PRO A 84 -9.11 18.07 -2.99
N GLN A 85 -9.77 17.46 -3.96
CA GLN A 85 -10.52 16.23 -3.74
C GLN A 85 -9.62 15.06 -3.39
N ARG A 86 -8.44 14.96 -4.04
CA ARG A 86 -7.46 13.92 -3.71
C ARG A 86 -7.00 14.05 -2.26
N ILE A 87 -6.72 15.28 -1.83
CA ILE A 87 -6.33 15.55 -0.45
C ILE A 87 -7.41 15.07 0.51
N ALA A 88 -8.67 15.40 0.22
CA ALA A 88 -9.79 15.00 1.09
C ALA A 88 -9.89 13.48 1.25
N VAL A 89 -9.79 12.74 0.15
CA VAL A 89 -9.86 11.27 0.18
C VAL A 89 -8.69 10.69 0.96
N LEU A 90 -7.48 11.19 0.70
CA LEU A 90 -6.26 10.67 1.33
C LEU A 90 -6.19 11.05 2.81
N GLU A 91 -6.63 12.25 3.20
CA GLU A 91 -6.69 12.64 4.61
C GLU A 91 -7.68 11.79 5.39
N ALA A 92 -8.85 11.50 4.82
CA ALA A 92 -9.82 10.62 5.46
C ALA A 92 -9.23 9.22 5.68
N HIS A 93 -8.50 8.72 4.69
CA HIS A 93 -7.82 7.43 4.82
C HIS A 93 -6.73 7.49 5.89
N ALA A 94 -5.92 8.54 5.89
CA ALA A 94 -4.87 8.72 6.89
C ALA A 94 -5.44 8.74 8.31
N ASP A 95 -6.59 9.38 8.51
CA ASP A 95 -7.25 9.43 9.81
C ASP A 95 -7.71 8.03 10.25
N ARG A 96 -8.23 7.24 9.33
CA ARG A 96 -8.61 5.86 9.63
C ARG A 96 -7.38 5.01 10.00
N VAL A 97 -6.26 5.21 9.31
CA VAL A 97 -5.01 4.52 9.61
C VAL A 97 -4.50 4.92 11.00
N ARG A 98 -4.53 6.21 11.33
CA ARG A 98 -4.12 6.70 12.66
C ARG A 98 -4.97 6.07 13.77
N GLN A 99 -6.28 5.98 13.54
CA GLN A 99 -7.19 5.35 14.51
C GLN A 99 -6.82 3.87 14.70
N ARG A 100 -6.53 3.17 13.61
CA ARG A 100 -6.12 1.77 13.67
C ARG A 100 -4.79 1.60 14.42
N ILE A 101 -3.85 2.52 14.22
CA ILE A 101 -2.59 2.50 14.95
C ILE A 101 -2.85 2.63 16.46
N ARG A 102 -3.73 3.56 16.85
CA ARG A 102 -4.09 3.72 18.27
C ARG A 102 -4.70 2.44 18.83
N GLU A 103 -5.64 1.84 18.11
CA GLU A 103 -6.29 0.60 18.53
C GLU A 103 -5.29 -0.54 18.65
N LEU A 104 -4.40 -0.69 17.66
CA LEU A 104 -3.37 -1.73 17.68
C LEU A 104 -2.38 -1.50 18.82
N THR A 105 -2.02 -0.25 19.09
CA THR A 105 -1.13 0.09 20.21
C THR A 105 -1.74 -0.32 21.54
N GLU A 106 -3.01 -0.02 21.75
CA GLU A 106 -3.73 -0.42 22.96
C GLU A 106 -3.81 -1.94 23.09
N GLN A 107 -4.10 -2.62 21.99
CA GLN A 107 -4.20 -4.08 21.97
C GLN A 107 -2.83 -4.72 22.25
N LEU A 108 -1.78 -4.16 21.66
CA LEU A 108 -0.41 -4.63 21.90
C LEU A 108 -0.02 -4.46 23.37
N ASP A 109 -0.35 -3.32 23.96
CA ASP A 109 -0.09 -3.07 25.38
C ASP A 109 -0.78 -4.13 26.27
N ALA A 110 -2.00 -4.50 25.91
CA ALA A 110 -2.73 -5.55 26.63
C ALA A 110 -2.02 -6.91 26.52
N VAL A 111 -1.51 -7.25 25.34
CA VAL A 111 -0.75 -8.48 25.13
C VAL A 111 0.55 -8.46 25.91
N ASP A 112 1.29 -7.36 25.84
CA ASP A 112 2.55 -7.20 26.56
C ASP A 112 2.34 -7.30 28.07
N HIS A 113 1.25 -6.72 28.56
CA HIS A 113 0.89 -6.80 29.98
C HIS A 113 0.66 -8.26 30.41
N LYS A 114 -0.02 -9.03 29.57
CA LYS A 114 -0.27 -10.45 29.86
C LYS A 114 1.04 -11.26 29.85
N VAL A 115 1.94 -10.96 28.90
CA VAL A 115 3.26 -11.60 28.84
C VAL A 115 4.03 -11.32 30.13
N ALA A 116 4.05 -10.07 30.58
CA ALA A 116 4.71 -9.69 31.84
C ALA A 116 4.11 -10.44 33.04
N TYR A 117 2.79 -10.54 33.06
CA TYR A 117 2.08 -11.27 34.13
C TYR A 117 2.52 -12.74 34.15
N TYR A 118 2.53 -13.41 33.01
CA TYR A 118 2.93 -14.82 32.96
C TYR A 118 4.41 -15.03 33.31
N ARG A 119 5.27 -14.09 32.90
CA ARG A 119 6.69 -14.16 33.30
C ARG A 119 6.83 -14.04 34.82
N GLY A 120 6.01 -13.20 35.46
CA GLY A 120 5.96 -13.11 36.91
C GLY A 120 5.52 -14.41 37.57
N VAL A 121 4.48 -15.05 37.00
CA VAL A 121 4.00 -16.36 37.48
C VAL A 121 5.10 -17.41 37.37
N LEU A 122 5.84 -17.46 36.27
CA LEU A 122 6.94 -18.40 36.11
C LEU A 122 8.06 -18.16 37.16
N ALA A 123 8.42 -16.91 37.35
CA ALA A 123 9.44 -16.56 38.32
C ALA A 123 9.02 -16.97 39.76
N ASP A 124 7.78 -16.69 40.14
CA ASP A 124 7.23 -17.08 41.42
C ASP A 124 7.17 -18.59 41.59
N SER A 125 6.78 -19.29 40.52
CA SER A 125 6.73 -20.76 40.54
C SER A 125 8.11 -21.37 40.74
N THR A 126 9.13 -20.78 40.09
CA THR A 126 10.52 -21.22 40.24
C THR A 126 11.02 -20.95 41.68
N THR A 127 10.70 -19.79 42.21
CA THR A 127 11.08 -19.40 43.59
C THR A 127 10.35 -20.26 44.61
N GLY A 128 9.08 -20.58 44.36
CA GLY A 128 8.26 -21.40 45.24
C GLY A 128 8.72 -22.84 45.38
N LYS A 129 9.50 -23.36 44.43
CA LYS A 129 10.01 -24.73 44.48
C LYS A 129 11.16 -24.89 45.49
N ASP A 130 11.80 -23.81 45.87
CA ASP A 130 12.94 -23.84 46.80
C ASP A 130 12.52 -23.78 48.29
N ARG A 131 11.24 -23.85 48.57
CA ARG A 131 10.73 -23.87 49.94
C ARG A 131 10.65 -25.28 50.48
#